data_f2569e33e81717c66090c318bf7af66b
#
_entry.id   f2569e33e81717c66090c318bf7af66b
#
_cell.length_a   1.000
_cell.length_b   1.000
_cell.length_c   1.000
_cell.angle_alpha   90.00
_cell.angle_beta   90.00
_cell.angle_gamma   90.00
#
_symmetry.space_group_name_H-M   'P 1'
#
loop_
_entity.id
_entity.type
_entity.pdbx_description
1 polymer ?
#
loop_
_entity_poly.entity_id
_entity_poly.type
_entity_poly.pdbx_seq_one_letter_code
_entity_poly.pdbx_strand_id
1 'polypeptide(L)'
;MGVDNVVTFDAHDPRVQNAVPLMSFDNLMPSYQVLKAMFRNFPDLSTERDDFMIVSPDEGALNRNMYYASVLGVELGMFYKRRDYSRVVDGRNPIVAHEYLGSDVAGKDVFVSDDIISSGESMLDIAYNLKERKAKRIFTYATYAIFTNGLESFDKAYREGVIDGVFGSNLTYRTEELKNRPWFYEVDVSKYIAYFISALNHDMSVSAMIDPHEKINALLERRRRERSLQQGTQLPF
;
A
#
# COMPACT_ATOMS: atom_id res chain seq x y z
N MET A 1 -28.67 -17.19 -5.81
CA MET A 1 -29.23 -16.30 -4.79
C MET A 1 -29.62 -14.91 -5.35
N GLY A 2 -29.60 -14.71 -6.67
CA GLY A 2 -30.07 -13.49 -7.33
C GLY A 2 -29.17 -12.27 -7.18
N VAL A 3 -27.86 -12.48 -6.99
CA VAL A 3 -26.86 -11.43 -7.02
C VAL A 3 -26.21 -11.44 -8.40
N ASP A 4 -26.28 -10.32 -9.13
CA ASP A 4 -25.75 -10.20 -10.49
C ASP A 4 -24.33 -9.61 -10.50
N ASN A 5 -24.01 -8.76 -9.53
CA ASN A 5 -22.75 -8.05 -9.46
C ASN A 5 -22.14 -8.13 -8.07
N VAL A 6 -20.85 -8.38 -7.98
CA VAL A 6 -20.03 -8.28 -6.77
C VAL A 6 -18.94 -7.24 -6.97
N VAL A 7 -18.87 -6.28 -6.06
CA VAL A 7 -17.80 -5.28 -6.02
C VAL A 7 -17.04 -5.47 -4.71
N THR A 8 -15.74 -5.61 -4.80
CA THR A 8 -14.87 -5.73 -3.63
C THR A 8 -13.67 -4.80 -3.76
N PHE A 9 -12.99 -4.57 -2.66
CA PHE A 9 -11.71 -3.88 -2.65
C PHE A 9 -10.60 -4.89 -2.38
N ASP A 10 -9.55 -4.84 -3.18
CA ASP A 10 -8.27 -5.49 -2.97
C ASP A 10 -8.39 -6.95 -2.50
N ALA A 11 -9.08 -7.76 -3.31
CA ALA A 11 -9.29 -9.17 -3.00
C ALA A 11 -7.94 -9.87 -2.76
N HIS A 12 -7.80 -10.59 -1.66
CA HIS A 12 -6.59 -11.33 -1.29
C HIS A 12 -6.14 -12.28 -2.40
N ASP A 13 -7.08 -13.00 -2.97
CA ASP A 13 -6.85 -13.80 -4.18
C ASP A 13 -7.86 -13.38 -5.26
N PRO A 14 -7.42 -12.64 -6.29
CA PRO A 14 -8.32 -12.18 -7.36
C PRO A 14 -8.93 -13.33 -8.16
N ARG A 15 -8.39 -14.56 -8.06
CA ARG A 15 -8.95 -15.75 -8.71
C ARG A 15 -10.30 -16.18 -8.11
N VAL A 16 -10.73 -15.60 -6.99
CA VAL A 16 -12.07 -15.81 -6.42
C VAL A 16 -13.18 -15.52 -7.43
N GLN A 17 -12.94 -14.61 -8.39
CA GLN A 17 -13.87 -14.34 -9.51
C GLN A 17 -14.21 -15.60 -10.32
N ASN A 18 -13.30 -16.57 -10.40
CA ASN A 18 -13.53 -17.82 -11.14
C ASN A 18 -14.56 -18.75 -10.46
N ALA A 19 -14.84 -18.53 -9.17
CA ALA A 19 -15.88 -19.26 -8.45
C ALA A 19 -17.31 -18.76 -8.75
N VAL A 20 -17.43 -17.59 -9.39
CA VAL A 20 -18.71 -16.94 -9.70
C VAL A 20 -18.82 -16.55 -11.18
N PRO A 21 -18.71 -17.52 -12.12
CA PRO A 21 -18.55 -17.23 -13.54
C PRO A 21 -19.79 -16.59 -14.22
N LEU A 22 -20.94 -16.59 -13.54
CA LEU A 22 -22.19 -16.01 -14.05
C LEU A 22 -22.48 -14.62 -13.44
N MET A 23 -21.54 -14.08 -12.65
CA MET A 23 -21.68 -12.79 -11.99
C MET A 23 -20.58 -11.84 -12.48
N SER A 24 -20.89 -10.56 -12.55
CA SER A 24 -19.84 -9.53 -12.65
C SER A 24 -19.05 -9.48 -11.33
N PHE A 25 -17.72 -9.40 -11.43
CA PHE A 25 -16.84 -9.29 -10.28
C PHE A 25 -15.83 -8.16 -10.50
N ASP A 26 -16.02 -7.06 -9.79
CA ASP A 26 -15.14 -5.89 -9.85
C ASP A 26 -14.26 -5.82 -8.61
N ASN A 27 -12.94 -5.93 -8.79
CA ASN A 27 -11.95 -5.80 -7.73
C ASN A 27 -11.29 -4.42 -7.80
N LEU A 28 -11.65 -3.54 -6.87
CA LEU A 28 -11.23 -2.16 -6.85
C LEU A 28 -9.92 -1.98 -6.06
N MET A 29 -9.05 -1.10 -6.58
CA MET A 29 -7.81 -0.71 -5.92
C MET A 29 -7.84 0.79 -5.62
N PRO A 30 -7.73 1.22 -4.34
CA PRO A 30 -7.79 2.63 -3.98
C PRO A 30 -6.45 3.36 -4.14
N SER A 31 -5.66 2.99 -5.16
CA SER A 31 -4.28 3.47 -5.38
C SER A 31 -4.18 4.99 -5.49
N TYR A 32 -5.12 5.65 -6.16
CA TYR A 32 -5.16 7.11 -6.20
C TYR A 32 -5.35 7.73 -4.81
N GLN A 33 -6.25 7.17 -4.01
CA GLN A 33 -6.53 7.65 -2.66
C GLN A 33 -5.33 7.45 -1.74
N VAL A 34 -4.63 6.34 -1.88
CA VAL A 34 -3.39 6.03 -1.15
C VAL A 34 -2.32 7.06 -1.45
N LEU A 35 -1.98 7.25 -2.73
CA LEU A 35 -0.97 8.24 -3.14
C LEU A 35 -1.35 9.65 -2.72
N LYS A 36 -2.63 10.03 -2.85
CA LYS A 36 -3.12 11.32 -2.39
C LYS A 36 -2.96 11.50 -0.88
N ALA A 37 -3.23 10.47 -0.08
CA ALA A 37 -3.05 10.51 1.38
C ALA A 37 -1.56 10.60 1.73
N MET A 38 -0.69 9.83 1.08
CA MET A 38 0.76 9.90 1.28
C MET A 38 1.29 11.31 1.02
N PHE A 39 0.95 11.89 -0.12
CA PHE A 39 1.43 13.22 -0.49
C PHE A 39 0.87 14.35 0.37
N ARG A 40 -0.34 14.19 0.91
CA ARG A 40 -0.93 15.15 1.83
C ARG A 40 -0.22 15.17 3.17
N ASN A 41 0.14 14.00 3.69
CA ASN A 41 0.75 13.88 5.01
C ASN A 41 2.28 14.03 4.96
N PHE A 42 2.90 13.74 3.81
CA PHE A 42 4.35 13.87 3.58
C PHE A 42 4.60 14.72 2.32
N PRO A 43 4.43 16.04 2.42
CA PRO A 43 4.56 16.94 1.26
C PRO A 43 6.00 17.01 0.71
N ASP A 44 6.99 16.65 1.49
CA ASP A 44 8.40 16.55 1.09
C ASP A 44 8.76 15.23 0.38
N LEU A 45 7.87 14.23 0.40
CA LEU A 45 8.11 12.93 -0.20
C LEU A 45 8.41 13.06 -1.71
N SER A 46 9.58 12.62 -2.13
CA SER A 46 9.96 12.50 -3.53
C SER A 46 9.51 11.15 -4.09
N THR A 47 9.04 11.13 -5.31
CA THR A 47 8.78 9.89 -6.07
C THR A 47 9.71 9.79 -7.29
N GLU A 48 10.83 10.48 -7.26
CA GLU A 48 11.87 10.29 -8.25
C GLU A 48 12.57 8.94 -8.03
N ARG A 49 13.06 8.35 -9.11
CA ARG A 49 13.59 6.97 -9.12
C ARG A 49 14.75 6.73 -8.14
N ASP A 50 15.55 7.76 -7.91
CA ASP A 50 16.71 7.66 -7.02
C ASP A 50 16.35 7.84 -5.54
N ASP A 51 15.19 8.44 -5.26
CA ASP A 51 14.75 8.80 -3.92
C ASP A 51 13.70 7.84 -3.35
N PHE A 52 13.00 7.09 -4.22
CA PHE A 52 11.81 6.32 -3.83
C PHE A 52 11.81 4.93 -4.46
N MET A 53 11.31 3.97 -3.71
CA MET A 53 11.22 2.59 -4.16
C MET A 53 9.98 1.91 -3.62
N ILE A 54 9.38 1.04 -4.42
CA ILE A 54 8.32 0.13 -3.99
C ILE A 54 8.93 -1.21 -3.58
N VAL A 55 8.44 -1.78 -2.48
CA VAL A 55 8.85 -3.12 -2.06
C VAL A 55 7.63 -3.98 -1.80
N SER A 56 7.56 -5.14 -2.45
CA SER A 56 6.52 -6.12 -2.17
C SER A 56 6.86 -6.93 -0.92
N PRO A 57 5.93 -7.09 0.03
CA PRO A 57 6.18 -7.88 1.25
C PRO A 57 6.34 -9.38 0.97
N ASP A 58 5.73 -9.89 -0.09
CA ASP A 58 5.84 -11.27 -0.56
C ASP A 58 5.37 -11.41 -2.01
N GLU A 59 5.32 -12.64 -2.51
CA GLU A 59 4.86 -12.94 -3.87
C GLU A 59 3.36 -12.67 -4.06
N GLY A 60 2.55 -12.81 -3.01
CA GLY A 60 1.10 -12.59 -3.06
C GLY A 60 0.74 -11.14 -3.33
N ALA A 61 1.51 -10.21 -2.75
CA ALA A 61 1.31 -8.78 -2.93
C ALA A 61 2.03 -8.20 -4.17
N LEU A 62 2.75 -9.02 -4.96
CA LEU A 62 3.62 -8.55 -6.03
C LEU A 62 2.86 -7.75 -7.09
N ASN A 63 1.72 -8.23 -7.56
CA ASN A 63 0.94 -7.56 -8.61
C ASN A 63 0.49 -6.15 -8.18
N ARG A 64 0.06 -6.00 -6.93
CA ARG A 64 -0.32 -4.70 -6.33
C ARG A 64 0.87 -3.74 -6.34
N ASN A 65 2.02 -4.20 -5.90
CA ASN A 65 3.23 -3.40 -5.82
C ASN A 65 3.81 -3.09 -7.21
N MET A 66 3.70 -4.00 -8.18
CA MET A 66 4.03 -3.74 -9.59
C MET A 66 3.21 -2.59 -10.17
N TYR A 67 1.91 -2.52 -9.85
CA TYR A 67 1.06 -1.41 -10.29
C TYR A 67 1.59 -0.07 -9.76
N TYR A 68 1.88 0.04 -8.45
CA TYR A 68 2.45 1.26 -7.87
C TYR A 68 3.80 1.62 -8.50
N ALA A 69 4.70 0.65 -8.65
CA ALA A 69 6.01 0.86 -9.26
C ALA A 69 5.90 1.37 -10.71
N SER A 70 5.01 0.76 -11.51
CA SER A 70 4.76 1.13 -12.89
C SER A 70 4.19 2.54 -13.02
N VAL A 71 3.17 2.88 -12.22
CA VAL A 71 2.52 4.19 -12.27
C VAL A 71 3.44 5.32 -11.80
N LEU A 72 4.28 5.04 -10.81
CA LEU A 72 5.26 6.01 -10.29
C LEU A 72 6.54 6.07 -11.12
N GLY A 73 6.81 5.07 -11.98
CA GLY A 73 8.04 4.96 -12.75
C GLY A 73 9.28 4.68 -11.91
N VAL A 74 9.12 3.97 -10.78
CA VAL A 74 10.18 3.65 -9.82
C VAL A 74 10.51 2.17 -9.79
N GLU A 75 11.61 1.82 -9.12
CA GLU A 75 12.04 0.43 -8.99
C GLU A 75 11.15 -0.36 -8.02
N LEU A 76 11.11 -1.68 -8.26
CA LEU A 76 10.40 -2.64 -7.42
C LEU A 76 11.40 -3.64 -6.85
N GLY A 77 11.38 -3.79 -5.53
CA GLY A 77 11.98 -4.91 -4.82
C GLY A 77 10.91 -5.82 -4.23
N MET A 78 11.30 -6.99 -3.76
CA MET A 78 10.39 -7.89 -3.08
C MET A 78 11.11 -8.71 -2.01
N PHE A 79 10.35 -9.14 -1.01
CA PHE A 79 10.78 -10.16 -0.08
C PHE A 79 10.26 -11.52 -0.50
N TYR A 80 11.12 -12.50 -0.44
CA TYR A 80 10.80 -13.90 -0.70
C TYR A 80 10.85 -14.69 0.60
N LYS A 81 9.78 -15.44 0.90
CA LYS A 81 9.70 -16.31 2.08
C LYS A 81 10.35 -17.65 1.78
N ARG A 82 11.64 -17.80 2.12
CA ARG A 82 12.29 -19.11 2.04
C ARG A 82 11.76 -20.02 3.14
N ARG A 83 11.16 -21.14 2.75
CA ARG A 83 10.63 -22.16 3.67
C ARG A 83 11.60 -23.34 3.79
N ASP A 84 11.72 -23.89 4.99
CA ASP A 84 12.42 -25.15 5.19
C ASP A 84 11.48 -26.33 4.87
N TYR A 85 11.63 -26.87 3.68
CA TYR A 85 10.85 -28.02 3.23
C TYR A 85 11.31 -29.35 3.85
N SER A 86 12.41 -29.36 4.61
CA SER A 86 12.90 -30.55 5.34
C SER A 86 12.12 -30.82 6.63
N ARG A 87 11.34 -29.84 7.11
CA ARG A 87 10.59 -29.91 8.36
C ARG A 87 9.16 -29.46 8.18
N VAL A 88 8.27 -30.10 8.95
CA VAL A 88 6.87 -29.70 9.06
C VAL A 88 6.58 -29.44 10.53
N VAL A 89 6.16 -28.21 10.88
CA VAL A 89 5.76 -27.82 12.22
C VAL A 89 4.33 -27.32 12.13
N ASP A 90 3.42 -27.88 12.91
CA ASP A 90 1.98 -27.55 12.91
C ASP A 90 1.35 -27.59 11.52
N GLY A 91 1.73 -28.59 10.69
CA GLY A 91 1.21 -28.78 9.34
C GLY A 91 1.73 -27.78 8.30
N ARG A 92 2.75 -26.99 8.61
CA ARG A 92 3.36 -26.00 7.72
C ARG A 92 4.88 -26.14 7.71
N ASN A 93 5.48 -25.80 6.57
CA ASN A 93 6.93 -25.66 6.48
C ASN A 93 7.34 -24.32 7.12
N PRO A 94 8.22 -24.32 8.15
CA PRO A 94 8.61 -23.08 8.80
C PRO A 94 9.34 -22.12 7.84
N ILE A 95 9.12 -20.83 8.01
CA ILE A 95 9.85 -19.79 7.29
C ILE A 95 11.24 -19.69 7.92
N VAL A 96 12.30 -19.86 7.12
CA VAL A 96 13.70 -19.85 7.59
C VAL A 96 14.33 -18.48 7.41
N ALA A 97 13.89 -17.72 6.40
CA ALA A 97 14.39 -16.38 6.13
C ALA A 97 13.43 -15.61 5.23
N HIS A 98 13.42 -14.29 5.40
CA HIS A 98 12.92 -13.36 4.40
C HIS A 98 14.13 -12.85 3.60
N GLU A 99 14.27 -13.32 2.36
CA GLU A 99 15.34 -12.89 1.47
C GLU A 99 14.83 -11.71 0.61
N TYR A 100 15.62 -10.64 0.54
CA TYR A 100 15.30 -9.48 -0.28
C TYR A 100 15.87 -9.64 -1.69
N LEU A 101 15.04 -9.41 -2.68
CA LEU A 101 15.37 -9.39 -4.10
C LEU A 101 15.03 -8.02 -4.67
N GLY A 102 16.01 -7.32 -5.20
CA GLY A 102 15.83 -6.00 -5.80
C GLY A 102 17.07 -5.13 -5.71
N SER A 103 16.92 -3.90 -6.18
CA SER A 103 17.99 -2.88 -6.10
C SER A 103 18.20 -2.41 -4.66
N ASP A 104 19.31 -1.72 -4.40
CA ASP A 104 19.61 -1.17 -3.09
C ASP A 104 18.57 -0.14 -2.63
N VAL A 105 18.11 -0.29 -1.40
CA VAL A 105 17.14 0.61 -0.74
C VAL A 105 17.81 1.69 0.10
N ALA A 106 19.16 1.66 0.22
CA ALA A 106 19.87 2.59 1.08
C ALA A 106 19.62 4.05 0.68
N GLY A 107 19.23 4.87 1.65
CA GLY A 107 18.94 6.28 1.46
C GLY A 107 17.62 6.61 0.77
N LYS A 108 16.87 5.62 0.30
CA LYS A 108 15.57 5.81 -0.36
C LYS A 108 14.41 5.78 0.63
N ASP A 109 13.37 6.52 0.31
CA ASP A 109 12.05 6.34 0.90
C ASP A 109 11.42 5.07 0.30
N VAL A 110 10.91 4.18 1.14
CA VAL A 110 10.37 2.89 0.71
C VAL A 110 8.89 2.82 1.04
N PHE A 111 8.09 2.35 0.07
CA PHE A 111 6.68 2.07 0.27
C PHE A 111 6.40 0.58 0.10
N VAL A 112 5.74 -0.01 1.11
CA VAL A 112 5.35 -1.42 1.14
C VAL A 112 3.84 -1.49 1.20
N SER A 113 3.19 -2.16 0.24
CA SER A 113 1.74 -2.30 0.27
C SER A 113 1.29 -3.75 0.33
N ASP A 114 0.24 -3.99 1.11
CA ASP A 114 -0.43 -5.28 1.22
C ASP A 114 -1.96 -5.08 1.18
N ASP A 115 -2.72 -6.17 1.11
CA ASP A 115 -4.18 -6.12 1.25
C ASP A 115 -4.59 -6.03 2.72
N ILE A 116 -3.90 -6.73 3.61
CA ILE A 116 -4.27 -6.83 5.02
C ILE A 116 -3.07 -6.72 5.96
N ILE A 117 -3.22 -5.89 6.99
CA ILE A 117 -2.42 -5.97 8.21
C ILE A 117 -3.28 -6.67 9.27
N SER A 118 -3.04 -7.97 9.50
CA SER A 118 -3.69 -8.74 10.56
C SER A 118 -2.96 -8.50 11.88
N SER A 119 -2.02 -9.36 12.29
CA SER A 119 -1.18 -9.13 13.48
C SER A 119 -0.15 -8.02 13.25
N GLY A 120 0.26 -7.80 12.00
CA GLY A 120 1.30 -6.85 11.62
C GLY A 120 2.73 -7.39 11.72
N GLU A 121 2.95 -8.58 12.27
CA GLU A 121 4.28 -9.17 12.45
C GLU A 121 5.07 -9.21 11.15
N SER A 122 4.49 -9.77 10.08
CA SER A 122 5.17 -9.87 8.77
C SER A 122 5.54 -8.48 8.21
N MET A 123 4.67 -7.49 8.37
CA MET A 123 4.91 -6.13 7.90
C MET A 123 6.04 -5.45 8.68
N LEU A 124 6.07 -5.66 9.99
CA LEU A 124 7.12 -5.13 10.86
C LEU A 124 8.46 -5.83 10.61
N ASP A 125 8.48 -7.17 10.44
CA ASP A 125 9.70 -7.90 10.08
C ASP A 125 10.34 -7.34 8.80
N ILE A 126 9.53 -7.05 7.80
CA ILE A 126 9.99 -6.42 6.55
C ILE A 126 10.52 -5.01 6.82
N ALA A 127 9.82 -4.21 7.63
CA ALA A 127 10.26 -2.86 7.97
C ALA A 127 11.61 -2.87 8.70
N TYR A 128 11.81 -3.77 9.66
CA TYR A 128 13.10 -3.94 10.32
C TYR A 128 14.21 -4.34 9.34
N ASN A 129 13.96 -5.31 8.46
CA ASN A 129 14.91 -5.72 7.41
C ASN A 129 15.28 -4.56 6.46
N LEU A 130 14.30 -3.75 6.06
CA LEU A 130 14.54 -2.57 5.22
C LEU A 130 15.37 -1.51 5.97
N LYS A 131 15.13 -1.35 7.28
CA LYS A 131 15.90 -0.41 8.12
C LYS A 131 17.35 -0.85 8.29
N GLU A 132 17.59 -2.14 8.49
CA GLU A 132 18.96 -2.71 8.51
C GLU A 132 19.69 -2.46 7.17
N ARG A 133 18.96 -2.45 6.06
CA ARG A 133 19.45 -2.10 4.71
C ARG A 133 19.55 -0.59 4.48
N LYS A 134 19.39 0.22 5.54
CA LYS A 134 19.54 1.69 5.53
C LYS A 134 18.50 2.43 4.68
N ALA A 135 17.30 1.89 4.54
CA ALA A 135 16.18 2.67 4.00
C ALA A 135 16.01 3.95 4.83
N LYS A 136 15.75 5.07 4.16
CA LYS A 136 15.63 6.38 4.79
C LYS A 136 14.34 6.48 5.61
N ARG A 137 13.21 6.34 4.95
CA ARG A 137 11.88 6.28 5.56
C ARG A 137 11.14 5.06 5.05
N ILE A 138 10.29 4.49 5.89
CA ILE A 138 9.50 3.31 5.54
C ILE A 138 8.03 3.62 5.79
N PHE A 139 7.26 3.54 4.71
CA PHE A 139 5.83 3.72 4.69
C PHE A 139 5.16 2.40 4.36
N THR A 140 4.16 2.02 5.12
CA THR A 140 3.38 0.81 4.87
C THR A 140 1.93 1.16 4.58
N TYR A 141 1.27 0.34 3.80
CA TYR A 141 -0.15 0.46 3.50
C TYR A 141 -0.81 -0.90 3.54
N ALA A 142 -2.04 -0.93 4.07
CA ALA A 142 -2.95 -2.04 3.85
C ALA A 142 -4.37 -1.53 3.60
N THR A 143 -5.06 -2.19 2.67
CA THR A 143 -6.49 -1.94 2.44
C THR A 143 -7.30 -2.25 3.68
N TYR A 144 -6.96 -3.34 4.37
CA TYR A 144 -7.61 -3.80 5.60
C TYR A 144 -6.61 -3.79 6.77
N ALA A 145 -6.46 -2.65 7.43
CA ALA A 145 -5.59 -2.50 8.59
C ALA A 145 -6.35 -2.86 9.87
N ILE A 146 -6.26 -4.14 10.31
CA ILE A 146 -7.08 -4.72 11.39
C ILE A 146 -6.39 -4.65 12.75
N PHE A 147 -5.06 -4.85 12.81
CA PHE A 147 -4.24 -4.85 14.03
C PHE A 147 -4.75 -5.80 15.12
N THR A 148 -4.95 -7.08 14.78
CA THR A 148 -5.54 -8.10 15.67
C THR A 148 -4.76 -8.32 16.97
N ASN A 149 -3.45 -8.04 16.99
CA ASN A 149 -2.57 -8.19 18.17
C ASN A 149 -2.32 -6.86 18.90
N GLY A 150 -3.17 -5.84 18.66
CA GLY A 150 -3.01 -4.52 19.26
C GLY A 150 -2.04 -3.62 18.49
N LEU A 151 -1.74 -2.47 19.08
CA LEU A 151 -0.96 -1.39 18.45
C LEU A 151 0.47 -1.26 18.99
N GLU A 152 0.80 -1.95 20.06
CA GLU A 152 2.03 -1.76 20.85
C GLU A 152 3.29 -2.04 20.03
N SER A 153 3.25 -3.05 19.13
CA SER A 153 4.39 -3.39 18.28
C SER A 153 4.67 -2.29 17.23
N PHE A 154 3.61 -1.67 16.70
CA PHE A 154 3.74 -0.52 15.79
C PHE A 154 4.17 0.74 16.55
N ASP A 155 3.65 0.98 17.77
CA ASP A 155 4.10 2.06 18.63
C ASP A 155 5.59 1.96 18.93
N LYS A 156 6.08 0.73 19.18
CA LYS A 156 7.50 0.46 19.39
C LYS A 156 8.31 0.73 18.14
N ALA A 157 7.92 0.17 16.98
CA ALA A 157 8.62 0.35 15.72
C ALA A 157 8.69 1.83 15.29
N TYR A 158 7.64 2.60 15.55
CA TYR A 158 7.63 4.04 15.30
C TYR A 158 8.61 4.80 16.21
N ARG A 159 8.60 4.51 17.53
CA ARG A 159 9.55 5.13 18.48
C ARG A 159 11.02 4.80 18.17
N GLU A 160 11.28 3.62 17.65
CA GLU A 160 12.61 3.17 17.21
C GLU A 160 13.00 3.74 15.83
N GLY A 161 12.11 4.47 15.17
CA GLY A 161 12.35 5.02 13.84
C GLY A 161 12.45 3.97 12.74
N VAL A 162 11.81 2.81 12.94
CA VAL A 162 11.75 1.72 11.95
C VAL A 162 10.70 2.00 10.90
N ILE A 163 9.54 2.53 11.31
CA ILE A 163 8.47 2.97 10.41
C ILE A 163 8.24 4.47 10.57
N ASP A 164 7.88 5.13 9.49
CA ASP A 164 7.56 6.56 9.46
C ASP A 164 6.06 6.81 9.29
N GLY A 165 5.32 5.84 8.73
CA GLY A 165 3.89 5.93 8.58
C GLY A 165 3.24 4.62 8.15
N VAL A 166 2.06 4.37 8.71
CA VAL A 166 1.17 3.28 8.33
C VAL A 166 -0.12 3.87 7.78
N PHE A 167 -0.41 3.56 6.53
CA PHE A 167 -1.64 3.99 5.88
C PHE A 167 -2.65 2.85 5.91
N GLY A 168 -3.87 3.14 6.30
CA GLY A 168 -4.98 2.18 6.30
C GLY A 168 -6.25 2.77 5.74
N SER A 169 -7.01 2.02 4.95
CA SER A 169 -8.27 2.51 4.43
C SER A 169 -9.36 2.57 5.50
N ASN A 170 -10.40 3.35 5.22
CA ASN A 170 -11.59 3.39 6.05
C ASN A 170 -12.62 2.30 5.70
N LEU A 171 -12.20 1.20 5.09
CA LEU A 171 -13.05 0.04 4.80
C LEU A 171 -13.23 -0.89 6.00
N THR A 172 -12.37 -0.78 7.01
CA THR A 172 -12.49 -1.52 8.27
C THR A 172 -12.84 -0.59 9.42
N TYR A 173 -13.36 -1.16 10.52
CA TYR A 173 -13.56 -0.39 11.74
C TYR A 173 -12.21 0.08 12.30
N ARG A 174 -12.15 1.35 12.66
CA ARG A 174 -10.97 1.99 13.24
C ARG A 174 -11.36 2.53 14.61
N THR A 175 -10.65 2.03 15.63
CA THR A 175 -10.81 2.53 17.00
C THR A 175 -10.34 3.98 17.10
N GLU A 176 -10.89 4.73 18.05
CA GLU A 176 -10.38 6.09 18.34
C GLU A 176 -8.91 6.04 18.78
N GLU A 177 -8.51 4.96 19.44
CA GLU A 177 -7.12 4.73 19.81
C GLU A 177 -6.20 4.68 18.61
N LEU A 178 -6.56 3.93 17.55
CA LEU A 178 -5.79 3.84 16.31
C LEU A 178 -5.70 5.20 15.60
N LYS A 179 -6.83 5.91 15.48
CA LYS A 179 -6.89 7.22 14.80
C LYS A 179 -6.01 8.28 15.45
N ASN A 180 -5.76 8.17 16.76
CA ASN A 180 -4.93 9.08 17.53
C ASN A 180 -3.44 8.71 17.52
N ARG A 181 -3.03 7.63 16.85
CA ARG A 181 -1.61 7.26 16.75
C ARG A 181 -0.88 8.18 15.78
N PRO A 182 0.30 8.71 16.14
CA PRO A 182 1.05 9.64 15.31
C PRO A 182 1.60 9.00 14.02
N TRP A 183 1.65 7.68 13.96
CA TRP A 183 2.11 6.92 12.82
C TRP A 183 0.98 6.43 11.90
N PHE A 184 -0.29 6.55 12.31
CA PHE A 184 -1.42 6.06 11.51
C PHE A 184 -2.03 7.18 10.67
N TYR A 185 -2.21 6.91 9.39
CA TYR A 185 -2.78 7.82 8.41
C TYR A 185 -3.94 7.17 7.68
N GLU A 186 -5.11 7.76 7.81
CA GLU A 186 -6.31 7.25 7.15
C GLU A 186 -6.30 7.55 5.65
N VAL A 187 -6.63 6.51 4.86
CA VAL A 187 -6.95 6.61 3.43
C VAL A 187 -8.46 6.59 3.28
N ASP A 188 -9.06 7.75 3.05
CA ASP A 188 -10.50 7.89 2.88
C ASP A 188 -10.93 7.48 1.46
N VAL A 189 -11.69 6.40 1.37
CA VAL A 189 -12.26 5.86 0.13
C VAL A 189 -13.77 6.11 -0.02
N SER A 190 -14.40 6.79 0.95
CA SER A 190 -15.85 7.00 1.01
C SER A 190 -16.41 7.64 -0.27
N LYS A 191 -15.74 8.69 -0.75
CA LYS A 191 -16.14 9.37 -1.98
C LYS A 191 -15.99 8.49 -3.22
N TYR A 192 -14.98 7.63 -3.24
CA TYR A 192 -14.76 6.68 -4.33
C TYR A 192 -15.89 5.65 -4.39
N ILE A 193 -16.26 5.09 -3.23
CA ILE A 193 -17.40 4.16 -3.12
C ILE A 193 -18.71 4.84 -3.55
N ALA A 194 -18.97 6.05 -3.06
CA ALA A 194 -20.19 6.78 -3.41
C ALA A 194 -20.32 7.02 -4.93
N TYR A 195 -19.24 7.37 -5.59
CA TYR A 195 -19.24 7.50 -7.06
C TYR A 195 -19.45 6.17 -7.77
N PHE A 196 -18.85 5.09 -7.27
CA PHE A 196 -19.01 3.77 -7.85
C PHE A 196 -20.47 3.30 -7.75
N ILE A 197 -21.07 3.44 -6.57
CA ILE A 197 -22.50 3.12 -6.35
C ILE A 197 -23.38 3.99 -7.28
N SER A 198 -23.11 5.29 -7.39
CA SER A 198 -23.88 6.17 -8.25
C SER A 198 -23.77 5.77 -9.72
N ALA A 199 -22.57 5.41 -10.20
CA ALA A 199 -22.36 4.99 -11.57
C ALA A 199 -23.13 3.71 -11.89
N LEU A 200 -23.06 2.69 -11.02
CA LEU A 200 -23.81 1.44 -11.19
C LEU A 200 -25.31 1.70 -11.18
N ASN A 201 -25.81 2.56 -10.29
CA ASN A 201 -27.24 2.86 -10.19
C ASN A 201 -27.81 3.63 -11.41
N HIS A 202 -26.94 4.25 -12.21
CA HIS A 202 -27.31 5.00 -13.42
C HIS A 202 -26.82 4.33 -14.70
N ASP A 203 -26.45 3.06 -14.65
CA ASP A 203 -25.92 2.30 -15.80
C ASP A 203 -24.75 2.99 -16.52
N MET A 204 -23.92 3.71 -15.76
CA MET A 204 -22.76 4.41 -16.30
C MET A 204 -21.52 3.52 -16.27
N SER A 205 -20.62 3.73 -17.23
CA SER A 205 -19.33 3.02 -17.25
C SER A 205 -18.48 3.36 -16.03
N VAL A 206 -17.94 2.32 -15.38
CA VAL A 206 -17.04 2.42 -14.21
C VAL A 206 -15.56 2.33 -14.60
N SER A 207 -15.23 2.11 -15.87
CA SER A 207 -13.84 1.86 -16.33
C SER A 207 -12.85 2.92 -15.88
N ALA A 208 -13.18 4.20 -15.99
CA ALA A 208 -12.31 5.31 -15.55
C ALA A 208 -12.15 5.40 -14.02
N MET A 209 -12.97 4.67 -13.26
CA MET A 209 -12.84 4.56 -11.80
C MET A 209 -12.00 3.37 -11.41
N ILE A 210 -12.10 2.27 -12.16
CA ILE A 210 -11.31 1.04 -11.94
C ILE A 210 -9.84 1.29 -12.26
N ASP A 211 -9.56 2.00 -13.35
CA ASP A 211 -8.20 2.41 -13.71
C ASP A 211 -8.00 3.92 -13.49
N PRO A 212 -7.42 4.33 -12.34
CA PRO A 212 -7.18 5.72 -12.01
C PRO A 212 -5.88 6.29 -12.61
N HIS A 213 -5.27 5.66 -13.62
CA HIS A 213 -3.96 6.02 -14.16
C HIS A 213 -3.87 7.50 -14.54
N GLU A 214 -4.84 8.03 -15.28
CA GLU A 214 -4.86 9.45 -15.66
C GLU A 214 -4.93 10.39 -14.46
N LYS A 215 -5.73 10.04 -13.43
CA LYS A 215 -5.84 10.82 -12.19
C LYS A 215 -4.55 10.82 -11.39
N ILE A 216 -3.85 9.69 -11.38
CA ILE A 216 -2.54 9.58 -10.72
C ILE A 216 -1.51 10.40 -11.47
N ASN A 217 -1.45 10.32 -12.80
CA ASN A 217 -0.54 11.15 -13.60
C ASN A 217 -0.77 12.64 -13.38
N ALA A 218 -2.01 13.09 -13.40
CA ALA A 218 -2.35 14.49 -13.10
C ALA A 218 -1.92 14.92 -11.68
N LEU A 219 -2.06 14.01 -10.69
CA LEU A 219 -1.59 14.26 -9.31
C LEU A 219 -0.05 14.39 -9.27
N LEU A 220 0.69 13.53 -9.95
CA LEU A 220 2.16 13.55 -10.01
C LEU A 220 2.67 14.81 -10.72
N GLU A 221 2.07 15.19 -11.86
CA GLU A 221 2.43 16.42 -12.58
C GLU A 221 2.21 17.66 -11.73
N ARG A 222 1.07 17.74 -11.05
CA ARG A 222 0.78 18.86 -10.13
C ARG A 222 1.86 18.95 -9.05
N ARG A 223 2.24 17.83 -8.44
CA ARG A 223 3.29 17.79 -7.43
C ARG A 223 4.66 18.23 -7.95
N ARG A 224 5.04 17.78 -9.14
CA ARG A 224 6.29 18.21 -9.77
C ARG A 224 6.33 19.73 -9.96
N ARG A 225 5.21 20.33 -10.41
CA ARG A 225 5.10 21.80 -10.56
C ARG A 225 5.21 22.52 -9.21
N GLU A 226 4.52 22.04 -8.17
CA GLU A 226 4.57 22.62 -6.82
C GLU A 226 5.99 22.57 -6.24
N ARG A 227 6.73 21.47 -6.40
CA ARG A 227 8.12 21.34 -5.97
C ARG A 227 9.06 22.26 -6.75
N SER A 228 8.91 22.37 -8.06
CA SER A 228 9.73 23.25 -8.89
C SER A 228 9.55 24.73 -8.50
N LEU A 229 8.34 25.14 -8.15
CA LEU A 229 8.06 26.51 -7.67
C LEU A 229 8.71 26.77 -6.30
N GLN A 230 8.70 25.81 -5.39
CA GLN A 230 9.34 25.94 -4.07
C GLN A 230 10.87 26.03 -4.18
N GLN A 231 11.50 25.29 -5.08
CA GLN A 231 12.94 25.32 -5.32
C GLN A 231 13.35 26.61 -6.05
N GLY A 232 12.54 27.13 -6.96
CA GLY A 232 12.79 28.39 -7.67
C GLY A 232 12.67 29.65 -6.81
N THR A 233 12.00 29.56 -5.64
CA THR A 233 11.84 30.69 -4.69
C THR A 233 13.02 30.79 -3.71
N GLN A 234 13.95 29.83 -3.71
CA GLN A 234 15.19 29.83 -2.90
C GLN A 234 16.40 30.33 -3.71
N LEU A 235 16.26 31.39 -4.50
CA LEU A 235 17.43 32.07 -5.04
C LEU A 235 18.07 32.92 -3.91
N PRO A 236 19.36 32.75 -3.65
CA PRO A 236 20.04 33.56 -2.62
C PRO A 236 20.12 35.01 -3.09
N PHE A 237 19.73 35.92 -2.21
CA PHE A 237 20.15 37.29 -2.28
C PHE A 237 21.58 37.43 -1.79
#